data_ab8d83cca65accf3c4b9d5008b2dc0b3
#
_entry.id   ab8d83cca65accf3c4b9d5008b2dc0b3
#
_cell.length_a   1.000
_cell.length_b   1.000
_cell.length_c   1.000
_cell.angle_alpha   90.00
_cell.angle_beta   90.00
_cell.angle_gamma   90.00
#
_symmetry.space_group_name_H-M   'P 1'
#
loop_
_entity.id
_entity.type
_entity.pdbx_description
1 polymer ?
#
loop_
_entity_poly.entity_id
_entity_poly.type
_entity_poly.pdbx_seq_one_letter_code
_entity_poly.pdbx_strand_id
1 'polypeptide(L)'
;MADIYLDACCFIYLVEGQPEWRTVVEQRLRHLEPMSKLITSQLARLECRTKPMRDGNRALLERYHALFAADRVVVVPVSAHVIDRATDLRARHGFKTPDAIHLATALESSAAEFRTADATLSRCTDIAVTVLLPT
;
A
#
# COMPACT_ATOMS: atom_id res chain seq x y z
N MET A 1 -18.97 0.83 4.91
CA MET A 1 -17.67 0.58 5.53
C MET A 1 -16.56 1.04 4.60
N ALA A 2 -15.60 1.75 5.15
CA ALA A 2 -14.54 2.33 4.34
C ALA A 2 -13.40 1.32 4.16
N ASP A 3 -13.04 1.07 2.91
CA ASP A 3 -11.86 0.28 2.58
C ASP A 3 -10.66 1.22 2.46
N ILE A 4 -9.52 0.75 2.92
CA ILE A 4 -8.31 1.56 3.05
C ILE A 4 -7.22 0.98 2.15
N TYR A 5 -6.58 1.85 1.37
CA TYR A 5 -5.43 1.44 0.57
C TYR A 5 -4.14 1.58 1.39
N LEU A 6 -3.31 0.55 1.37
CA LEU A 6 -1.99 0.57 1.97
C LEU A 6 -0.94 0.43 0.85
N ASP A 7 0.03 1.34 0.80
CA ASP A 7 1.14 1.15 -0.13
C ASP A 7 2.15 0.14 0.43
N ALA A 8 3.18 -0.18 -0.36
CA ALA A 8 4.13 -1.23 0.00
C ALA A 8 4.85 -0.97 1.32
N CYS A 9 5.14 0.28 1.65
CA CYS A 9 5.88 0.60 2.88
C CYS A 9 5.12 0.16 4.14
N CYS A 10 3.78 0.21 4.13
CA CYS A 10 2.99 -0.23 5.27
C CYS A 10 3.17 -1.73 5.52
N PHE A 11 3.19 -2.54 4.47
CA PHE A 11 3.43 -3.97 4.59
C PHE A 11 4.87 -4.27 5.04
N ILE A 12 5.84 -3.52 4.51
CA ILE A 12 7.23 -3.68 4.91
C ILE A 12 7.40 -3.37 6.40
N TYR A 13 6.77 -2.31 6.90
CA TYR A 13 6.83 -1.98 8.32
C TYR A 13 6.15 -3.04 9.19
N LEU A 14 5.04 -3.63 8.75
CA LEU A 14 4.38 -4.70 9.50
C LEU A 14 5.24 -5.95 9.62
N VAL A 15 5.97 -6.29 8.57
CA VAL A 15 6.75 -7.54 8.49
C VAL A 15 8.18 -7.34 8.97
N GLU A 16 8.85 -6.26 8.59
CA GLU A 16 10.28 -6.03 8.81
C GLU A 16 10.60 -4.77 9.60
N GLY A 17 9.60 -3.95 9.89
CA GLY A 17 9.84 -2.61 10.42
C GLY A 17 10.44 -2.59 11.81
N GLN A 18 11.14 -1.50 12.10
CA GLN A 18 11.54 -1.16 13.45
C GLN A 18 10.29 -1.07 14.34
N PRO A 19 10.41 -1.37 15.66
CA PRO A 19 9.23 -1.43 16.52
C PRO A 19 8.35 -0.18 16.50
N GLU A 20 8.94 1.00 16.42
CA GLU A 20 8.17 2.25 16.39
C GLU A 20 7.32 2.39 15.15
N TRP A 21 7.81 1.98 13.98
CA TRP A 21 7.05 2.00 12.74
C TRP A 21 5.95 0.94 12.71
N ARG A 22 6.30 -0.28 13.18
CA ARG A 22 5.33 -1.37 13.28
C ARG A 22 4.17 -0.96 14.19
N THR A 23 4.48 -0.35 15.34
CA THR A 23 3.47 0.08 16.30
C THR A 23 2.51 1.10 15.69
N VAL A 24 3.03 2.08 14.95
CA VAL A 24 2.18 3.08 14.28
C VAL A 24 1.21 2.42 13.30
N VAL A 25 1.71 1.52 12.45
CA VAL A 25 0.85 0.86 11.47
C VAL A 25 -0.19 -0.02 12.17
N GLU A 26 0.21 -0.81 13.16
CA GLU A 26 -0.70 -1.69 13.89
C GLU A 26 -1.80 -0.90 14.61
N GLN A 27 -1.44 0.20 15.26
CA GLN A 27 -2.42 1.04 15.96
C GLN A 27 -3.44 1.63 15.00
N ARG A 28 -3.00 2.11 13.85
CA ARG A 28 -3.90 2.66 12.85
C ARG A 28 -4.85 1.61 12.29
N LEU A 29 -4.39 0.37 12.13
CA LEU A 29 -5.24 -0.72 11.66
C LEU A 29 -6.27 -1.16 12.71
N ARG A 30 -5.95 -1.07 14.00
CA ARG A 30 -6.88 -1.43 15.08
C ARG A 30 -8.12 -0.54 15.12
N HIS A 31 -8.02 0.69 14.66
CA HIS A 31 -9.13 1.63 14.67
C HIS A 31 -10.07 1.47 13.48
N LEU A 32 -9.75 0.56 12.55
CA LEU A 32 -10.61 0.29 11.41
C LEU A 32 -11.76 -0.63 11.81
N GLU A 33 -12.89 -0.46 11.15
CA GLU A 33 -14.01 -1.37 11.32
C GLU A 33 -13.59 -2.79 10.91
N PRO A 34 -14.07 -3.83 11.61
CA PRO A 34 -13.66 -5.22 11.32
C PRO A 34 -13.92 -5.67 9.89
N MET A 35 -14.95 -5.13 9.24
CA MET A 35 -15.31 -5.48 7.87
C MET A 35 -14.58 -4.67 6.80
N SER A 36 -13.83 -3.64 7.17
CA SER A 36 -13.05 -2.86 6.22
C SER A 36 -11.95 -3.71 5.61
N LYS A 37 -11.80 -3.62 4.29
CA LYS A 37 -10.73 -4.32 3.58
C LYS A 37 -9.49 -3.44 3.50
N LEU A 38 -8.34 -4.10 3.48
CA LEU A 38 -7.04 -3.48 3.26
C LEU A 38 -6.68 -3.74 1.80
N ILE A 39 -6.76 -2.72 0.98
CA ILE A 39 -6.52 -2.84 -0.46
C ILE A 39 -5.07 -2.53 -0.75
N THR A 40 -4.46 -3.27 -1.65
CA THR A 40 -3.14 -2.95 -2.18
C THR A 40 -3.03 -3.42 -3.63
N SER A 41 -1.88 -3.17 -4.26
CA SER A 41 -1.63 -3.52 -5.66
C SER A 41 -0.76 -4.76 -5.78
N GLN A 42 -0.89 -5.47 -6.89
CA GLN A 42 0.10 -6.49 -7.27
C GLN A 42 1.51 -5.90 -7.31
N LEU A 43 1.64 -4.59 -7.56
CA LEU A 43 2.93 -3.92 -7.49
C LEU A 43 3.53 -3.99 -6.08
N ALA A 44 2.73 -3.92 -5.03
CA ALA A 44 3.22 -4.06 -3.65
C ALA A 44 3.86 -5.43 -3.42
N ARG A 45 3.28 -6.49 -4.00
CA ARG A 45 3.86 -7.83 -3.91
C ARG A 45 5.25 -7.89 -4.55
N LEU A 46 5.43 -7.24 -5.69
CA LEU A 46 6.73 -7.13 -6.34
C LEU A 46 7.71 -6.36 -5.46
N GLU A 47 7.31 -5.19 -4.99
CA GLU A 47 8.18 -4.31 -4.20
C GLU A 47 8.60 -4.94 -2.88
N CYS A 48 7.69 -5.65 -2.20
CA CYS A 48 7.99 -6.30 -0.94
C CYS A 48 8.86 -7.56 -1.08
N ARG A 49 8.72 -8.30 -2.19
CA ARG A 49 9.36 -9.61 -2.35
C ARG A 49 10.67 -9.60 -3.11
N THR A 50 11.00 -8.51 -3.80
CA THR A 50 12.21 -8.45 -4.64
C THR A 50 13.48 -8.71 -3.82
N LYS A 51 13.67 -7.97 -2.73
CA LYS A 51 14.88 -8.11 -1.91
C LYS A 51 14.97 -9.48 -1.23
N PRO A 52 13.94 -9.97 -0.52
CA PRO A 52 14.03 -11.30 0.09
C PRO A 52 14.23 -12.43 -0.94
N MET A 53 13.67 -12.30 -2.13
CA MET A 53 13.89 -13.30 -3.19
C MET A 53 15.34 -13.27 -3.68
N ARG A 54 15.89 -12.09 -3.91
CA ARG A 54 17.28 -11.92 -4.30
C ARG A 54 18.26 -12.49 -3.26
N ASP A 55 17.93 -12.29 -1.98
CA ASP A 55 18.77 -12.72 -0.86
C ASP A 55 18.53 -14.20 -0.47
N GLY A 56 17.60 -14.88 -1.11
CA GLY A 56 17.25 -16.27 -0.79
C GLY A 56 16.60 -16.42 0.59
N ASN A 57 15.98 -15.39 1.11
CA ASN A 57 15.35 -15.39 2.44
C ASN A 57 13.94 -15.99 2.37
N ARG A 58 13.86 -17.31 2.44
CA ARG A 58 12.58 -18.03 2.34
C ARG A 58 11.62 -17.73 3.47
N ALA A 59 12.12 -17.61 4.69
CA ALA A 59 11.27 -17.32 5.85
C ALA A 59 10.55 -15.99 5.68
N LEU A 60 11.24 -14.97 5.19
CA LEU A 60 10.66 -13.66 4.94
C LEU A 60 9.65 -13.71 3.80
N LEU A 61 9.96 -14.42 2.71
CA LEU A 61 9.03 -14.61 1.60
C LEU A 61 7.73 -15.27 2.05
N GLU A 62 7.81 -16.28 2.93
CA GLU A 62 6.62 -16.93 3.47
C GLU A 62 5.78 -15.99 4.32
N ARG A 63 6.42 -15.11 5.10
CA ARG A 63 5.71 -14.11 5.90
C ARG A 63 4.93 -13.14 5.01
N TYR A 64 5.54 -12.68 3.92
CA TYR A 64 4.85 -11.83 2.96
C TYR A 64 3.71 -12.57 2.25
N HIS A 65 3.96 -13.84 1.88
CA HIS A 65 2.91 -14.65 1.24
C HIS A 65 1.68 -14.76 2.16
N ALA A 66 1.90 -15.06 3.43
CA ALA A 66 0.81 -15.18 4.40
C ALA A 66 0.04 -13.84 4.56
N LEU A 67 0.77 -12.73 4.60
CA LEU A 67 0.16 -11.41 4.76
C LEU A 67 -0.72 -11.04 3.56
N PHE A 68 -0.21 -11.24 2.34
CA PHE A 68 -0.97 -10.92 1.13
C PHE A 68 -2.13 -11.90 0.87
N ALA A 69 -2.09 -13.09 1.47
CA ALA A 69 -3.17 -14.08 1.37
C ALA A 69 -4.20 -13.96 2.50
N ALA A 70 -4.01 -13.05 3.45
CA ALA A 70 -4.94 -12.88 4.56
C ALA A 70 -6.31 -12.42 4.03
N ASP A 71 -7.39 -12.91 4.65
CA ASP A 71 -8.77 -12.66 4.20
C ASP A 71 -9.10 -11.17 4.09
N ARG A 72 -8.53 -10.36 4.96
CA ARG A 72 -8.80 -8.92 4.99
C ARG A 72 -8.09 -8.16 3.87
N VAL A 73 -7.07 -8.74 3.28
CA VAL A 73 -6.21 -8.09 2.28
C VAL A 73 -6.74 -8.39 0.88
N VAL A 74 -6.97 -7.34 0.10
CA VAL A 74 -7.38 -7.44 -1.30
C VAL A 74 -6.24 -6.93 -2.18
N VAL A 75 -5.65 -7.81 -2.98
CA VAL A 75 -4.55 -7.46 -3.88
C VAL A 75 -5.12 -7.25 -5.28
N VAL A 76 -5.06 -6.02 -5.77
CA VAL A 76 -5.70 -5.61 -7.02
C VAL A 76 -4.70 -5.68 -8.18
N PRO A 77 -5.09 -6.26 -9.33
CA PRO A 77 -4.23 -6.29 -10.51
C PRO A 77 -3.90 -4.89 -11.03
N VAL A 78 -2.73 -4.75 -11.66
CA VAL A 78 -2.37 -3.54 -12.41
C VAL A 78 -3.03 -3.64 -13.78
N SER A 79 -4.28 -3.18 -13.86
CA SER A 79 -5.09 -3.27 -15.08
C SER A 79 -4.83 -2.11 -16.03
N ALA A 80 -5.42 -2.19 -17.24
CA ALA A 80 -5.37 -1.08 -18.18
C ALA A 80 -5.99 0.19 -17.59
N HIS A 81 -7.10 0.07 -16.85
CA HIS A 81 -7.72 1.22 -16.19
C HIS A 81 -6.80 1.85 -15.15
N VAL A 82 -6.09 1.03 -14.37
CA VAL A 82 -5.10 1.53 -13.42
C VAL A 82 -3.98 2.27 -14.15
N ILE A 83 -3.48 1.72 -15.23
CA ILE A 83 -2.40 2.36 -16.02
C ILE A 83 -2.87 3.69 -16.58
N ASP A 84 -4.07 3.76 -17.14
CA ASP A 84 -4.61 5.01 -17.69
C ASP A 84 -4.74 6.07 -16.60
N ARG A 85 -5.25 5.69 -15.43
CA ARG A 85 -5.36 6.61 -14.29
C ARG A 85 -3.97 7.06 -13.81
N ALA A 86 -3.01 6.13 -13.74
CA ALA A 86 -1.63 6.46 -13.34
C ALA A 86 -0.99 7.43 -14.33
N THR A 87 -1.27 7.27 -15.62
CA THR A 87 -0.78 8.19 -16.66
C THR A 87 -1.28 9.60 -16.41
N ASP A 88 -2.56 9.75 -16.10
CA ASP A 88 -3.15 11.04 -15.77
C ASP A 88 -2.52 11.66 -14.50
N LEU A 89 -2.35 10.86 -13.46
CA LEU A 89 -1.73 11.34 -12.22
C LEU A 89 -0.29 11.80 -12.43
N ARG A 90 0.47 11.08 -13.23
CA ARG A 90 1.83 11.50 -13.59
C ARG A 90 1.84 12.80 -14.38
N ALA A 91 0.94 12.91 -15.34
CA ALA A 91 0.88 14.12 -16.20
C ALA A 91 0.51 15.36 -15.38
N ARG A 92 -0.44 15.24 -14.45
CA ARG A 92 -0.90 16.38 -13.66
C ARG A 92 -0.01 16.72 -12.47
N HIS A 93 0.54 15.71 -11.80
CA HIS A 93 1.23 15.90 -10.50
C HIS A 93 2.71 15.55 -10.54
N GLY A 94 3.20 14.87 -11.57
CA GLY A 94 4.61 14.50 -11.68
C GLY A 94 5.07 13.40 -10.72
N PHE A 95 4.17 12.55 -10.26
CA PHE A 95 4.54 11.42 -9.40
C PHE A 95 5.44 10.43 -10.13
N LYS A 96 6.30 9.73 -9.38
CA LYS A 96 7.06 8.60 -9.92
C LYS A 96 6.11 7.49 -10.33
N THR A 97 6.53 6.67 -11.29
CA THR A 97 5.67 5.60 -11.82
C THR A 97 5.09 4.67 -10.74
N PRO A 98 5.90 4.13 -9.79
CA PRO A 98 5.32 3.27 -8.75
C PRO A 98 4.28 3.99 -7.89
N ASP A 99 4.55 5.23 -7.51
CA ASP A 99 3.62 6.02 -6.69
C ASP A 99 2.32 6.28 -7.43
N ALA A 100 2.41 6.63 -8.72
CA ALA A 100 1.23 6.86 -9.54
C ALA A 100 0.38 5.58 -9.68
N ILE A 101 1.01 4.42 -9.80
CA ILE A 101 0.30 3.15 -9.89
C ILE A 101 -0.42 2.83 -8.58
N HIS A 102 0.22 3.05 -7.44
CA HIS A 102 -0.43 2.84 -6.14
C HIS A 102 -1.63 3.77 -5.96
N LEU A 103 -1.45 5.05 -6.22
CA LEU A 103 -2.55 6.02 -6.12
C LEU A 103 -3.69 5.69 -7.08
N ALA A 104 -3.37 5.33 -8.32
CA ALA A 104 -4.35 4.94 -9.32
C ALA A 104 -5.13 3.69 -8.90
N THR A 105 -4.43 2.70 -8.32
CA THR A 105 -5.08 1.48 -7.83
C THR A 105 -6.08 1.81 -6.73
N ALA A 106 -5.71 2.68 -5.80
CA ALA A 106 -6.60 3.12 -4.74
C ALA A 106 -7.85 3.80 -5.29
N LEU A 107 -7.68 4.68 -6.27
CA LEU A 107 -8.79 5.39 -6.90
C LEU A 107 -9.72 4.45 -7.66
N GLU A 108 -9.16 3.54 -8.46
CA GLU A 108 -9.95 2.58 -9.24
C GLU A 108 -10.66 1.55 -8.36
N SER A 109 -10.15 1.31 -7.16
CA SER A 109 -10.75 0.40 -6.18
C SER A 109 -11.74 1.10 -5.26
N SER A 110 -11.97 2.38 -5.45
CA SER A 110 -12.87 3.20 -4.61
C SER A 110 -12.48 3.18 -3.13
N ALA A 111 -11.18 3.14 -2.85
CA ALA A 111 -10.70 3.24 -1.48
C ALA A 111 -11.05 4.61 -0.90
N ALA A 112 -11.46 4.64 0.35
CA ALA A 112 -11.81 5.88 1.03
C ALA A 112 -10.57 6.70 1.42
N GLU A 113 -9.42 6.03 1.60
CA GLU A 113 -8.21 6.65 2.10
C GLU A 113 -6.99 5.88 1.60
N PHE A 114 -5.91 6.62 1.35
CA PHE A 114 -4.60 6.07 0.98
C PHE A 114 -3.63 6.30 2.14
N ARG A 115 -3.03 5.25 2.67
CA ARG A 115 -2.06 5.34 3.77
C ARG A 115 -0.66 5.03 3.30
N THR A 116 0.27 5.89 3.68
CA THR A 116 1.67 5.79 3.28
C THR A 116 2.57 6.40 4.36
N ALA A 117 3.86 6.08 4.33
CA ALA A 117 4.86 6.79 5.11
C ALA A 117 5.57 7.88 4.29
N ASP A 118 5.27 8.00 3.01
CA ASP A 118 5.89 8.99 2.12
C ASP A 118 5.03 10.25 2.01
N ALA A 119 5.50 11.32 2.66
CA ALA A 119 4.78 12.60 2.70
C ALA A 119 4.60 13.23 1.32
N THR A 120 5.43 12.89 0.33
CA THR A 120 5.29 13.47 -1.02
C THR A 120 3.98 13.06 -1.69
N LEU A 121 3.39 11.92 -1.29
CA LEU A 121 2.13 11.45 -1.86
C LEU A 121 0.93 12.27 -1.40
N SER A 122 1.06 13.07 -0.34
CA SER A 122 0.00 13.97 0.11
C SER A 122 -0.31 15.09 -0.89
N ARG A 123 0.54 15.29 -1.92
CA ARG A 123 0.26 16.21 -3.01
C ARG A 123 -0.93 15.77 -3.87
N CYS A 124 -1.28 14.48 -3.82
CA CYS A 124 -2.44 13.98 -4.56
C CYS A 124 -3.71 14.46 -3.88
N THR A 125 -4.50 15.26 -4.60
CA THR A 125 -5.76 15.79 -4.09
C THR A 125 -6.98 14.96 -4.50
N ASP A 126 -6.75 13.92 -5.30
CA ASP A 126 -7.81 13.06 -5.83
C ASP A 126 -8.35 12.08 -4.79
N ILE A 127 -7.57 11.81 -3.75
CA ILE A 127 -7.94 10.90 -2.65
C ILE A 127 -7.35 11.44 -1.34
N ALA A 128 -8.02 11.14 -0.22
CA ALA A 128 -7.48 11.48 1.10
C ALA A 128 -6.22 10.65 1.37
N VAL A 129 -5.10 11.31 1.63
CA VAL A 129 -3.82 10.67 1.92
C VAL A 129 -3.47 10.88 3.40
N THR A 130 -3.26 9.78 4.12
CA THR A 130 -2.81 9.81 5.51
C THR A 130 -1.35 9.38 5.56
N VAL A 131 -0.49 10.26 6.06
CA VAL A 131 0.93 9.97 6.23
C VAL A 131 1.16 9.41 7.62
N LEU A 132 1.68 8.19 7.69
CA LEU A 132 1.95 7.49 8.95
C LEU A 132 3.36 7.85 9.43
N LEU A 133 3.46 8.43 10.62
CA LEU A 133 4.72 8.81 11.23
C LEU A 133 4.79 8.26 12.66
N PRO A 134 5.95 7.79 13.12
CA PRO A 134 6.13 7.43 14.52
C PRO A 134 6.01 8.67 15.40
N THR A 135 5.38 8.52 16.56
CA THR A 135 5.27 9.60 17.55
C THR A 135 6.41 9.57 18.55
#